data_2c2e65e45210daab9bcc25028d75edf2
#
_entry.id   2c2e65e45210daab9bcc25028d75edf2
#
_cell.length_a   1.000
_cell.length_b   1.000
_cell.length_c   1.000
_cell.angle_alpha   90.00
_cell.angle_beta   90.00
_cell.angle_gamma   90.00
#
_symmetry.space_group_name_H-M   'P 1'
#
loop_
_entity.id
_entity.type
_entity.pdbx_description
1 polymer ?
#
loop_
_entity_poly.entity_id
_entity_poly.type
_entity_poly.pdbx_seq_one_letter_code
_entity_poly.pdbx_strand_id
1 'polypeptide(L)'
;MTTTLKIDFVSDVSCPWCIIGLKALEQAADRLQGEVALDLHFQPFELNPQMGPEGQDIGEHLQEKYGATPEQSQKNREAIAARGAALGFTFSMDKRSRIYNTFDAHRLLHWAEEKGVQPALKEALFTAYFTDGQDPSNHEVLVRCLLYTSPSPRDATLS
;
A
#
# COMPACT_ATOMS: atom_id res chain seq x y z
N MET A 1 -29.25 2.37 13.17
CA MET A 1 -28.61 3.61 12.67
C MET A 1 -27.10 3.36 12.50
N THR A 2 -26.54 3.71 11.35
CA THR A 2 -25.12 3.49 11.07
C THR A 2 -24.31 4.68 11.56
N THR A 3 -23.24 4.39 12.30
CA THR A 3 -22.30 5.43 12.73
C THR A 3 -21.13 5.48 11.72
N THR A 4 -20.85 6.67 11.20
CA THR A 4 -19.71 6.87 10.32
C THR A 4 -18.50 7.28 11.14
N LEU A 5 -17.41 6.52 10.99
CA LEU A 5 -16.13 6.82 11.65
C LEU A 5 -15.15 7.36 10.61
N LYS A 6 -14.69 8.58 10.84
CA LYS A 6 -13.60 9.13 10.04
C LYS A 6 -12.30 8.62 10.60
N ILE A 7 -11.49 7.99 9.74
CA ILE A 7 -10.18 7.45 10.11
C ILE A 7 -9.12 8.03 9.20
N ASP A 8 -8.11 8.65 9.79
CA ASP A 8 -6.90 9.03 9.09
C ASP A 8 -5.90 7.89 9.22
N PHE A 9 -5.64 7.21 8.12
CA PHE A 9 -4.77 6.04 8.08
C PHE A 9 -3.39 6.49 7.60
N VAL A 10 -2.47 6.66 8.55
CA VAL A 10 -1.10 7.12 8.27
C VAL A 10 -0.26 5.92 7.88
N SER A 11 0.26 5.90 6.66
CA SER A 11 0.91 4.72 6.12
C SER A 11 1.85 5.04 4.98
N ASP A 12 2.70 4.08 4.65
CA ASP A 12 3.58 4.13 3.48
C ASP A 12 3.24 2.97 2.54
N VAL A 13 3.36 3.20 1.25
CA VAL A 13 3.09 2.16 0.23
C VAL A 13 4.13 1.04 0.26
N SER A 14 5.27 1.25 0.89
CA SER A 14 6.33 0.25 1.03
C SER A 14 6.28 -0.50 2.37
N CYS A 15 5.29 -0.27 3.19
CA CYS A 15 5.16 -0.87 4.52
C CYS A 15 4.22 -2.10 4.49
N PRO A 16 4.73 -3.31 4.68
CA PRO A 16 3.87 -4.50 4.66
C PRO A 16 2.89 -4.56 5.83
N TRP A 17 3.29 -4.05 7.00
CA TRP A 17 2.42 -4.03 8.17
C TRP A 17 1.25 -3.06 8.00
N CYS A 18 1.41 -2.04 7.14
CA CYS A 18 0.31 -1.12 6.81
C CYS A 18 -0.78 -1.85 6.03
N ILE A 19 -0.41 -2.76 5.14
CA ILE A 19 -1.39 -3.59 4.40
C ILE A 19 -2.13 -4.50 5.36
N ILE A 20 -1.40 -5.16 6.24
CA ILE A 20 -1.99 -6.06 7.24
C ILE A 20 -2.98 -5.30 8.11
N GLY A 21 -2.59 -4.11 8.57
CA GLY A 21 -3.48 -3.24 9.35
C GLY A 21 -4.72 -2.81 8.59
N LEU A 22 -4.55 -2.43 7.32
CA LEU A 22 -5.67 -2.03 6.48
C LEU A 22 -6.65 -3.17 6.24
N LYS A 23 -6.15 -4.35 5.89
CA LYS A 23 -7.01 -5.52 5.66
C LYS A 23 -7.73 -5.96 6.91
N ALA A 24 -7.08 -5.89 8.08
CA ALA A 24 -7.72 -6.18 9.34
C ALA A 24 -8.84 -5.17 9.65
N LEU A 25 -8.59 -3.88 9.38
CA LEU A 25 -9.58 -2.82 9.55
C LEU A 25 -10.79 -3.04 8.64
N GLU A 26 -10.55 -3.37 7.38
CA GLU A 26 -11.62 -3.64 6.42
C GLU A 26 -12.47 -4.83 6.85
N GLN A 27 -11.86 -5.91 7.33
CA GLN A 27 -12.60 -7.07 7.84
C GLN A 27 -13.42 -6.73 9.08
N ALA A 28 -12.88 -5.92 9.98
CA ALA A 28 -13.61 -5.46 11.16
C ALA A 28 -14.84 -4.65 10.75
N ALA A 29 -14.68 -3.76 9.76
CA ALA A 29 -15.79 -2.97 9.24
C ALA A 29 -16.87 -3.85 8.61
N ASP A 30 -16.45 -4.89 7.87
CA ASP A 30 -17.39 -5.83 7.26
C ASP A 30 -18.24 -6.57 8.33
N ARG A 31 -17.60 -6.95 9.44
CA ARG A 31 -18.30 -7.61 10.56
C ARG A 31 -19.31 -6.68 11.26
N LEU A 32 -19.08 -5.37 11.16
CA LEU A 32 -19.94 -4.34 11.77
C LEU A 32 -20.83 -3.67 10.73
N GLN A 33 -21.02 -4.30 9.58
CA GLN A 33 -21.85 -3.76 8.50
C GLN A 33 -23.27 -3.46 9.01
N GLY A 34 -23.73 -2.26 8.72
CA GLY A 34 -25.00 -1.76 9.23
C GLY A 34 -24.89 -1.00 10.55
N GLU A 35 -23.82 -1.20 11.30
CA GLU A 35 -23.56 -0.48 12.56
C GLU A 35 -22.50 0.60 12.39
N VAL A 36 -21.45 0.31 11.62
CA VAL A 36 -20.32 1.21 11.40
C VAL A 36 -19.99 1.29 9.91
N ALA A 37 -19.78 2.51 9.42
CA ALA A 37 -19.24 2.78 8.10
C ALA A 37 -17.93 3.54 8.26
N LEU A 38 -16.92 3.19 7.45
CA LEU A 38 -15.64 3.88 7.49
C LEU A 38 -15.57 5.00 6.47
N ASP A 39 -15.14 6.17 6.92
CA ASP A 39 -14.73 7.28 6.05
C ASP A 39 -13.21 7.35 6.15
N LEU A 40 -12.53 6.67 5.23
CA LEU A 40 -11.11 6.38 5.32
C LEU A 40 -10.30 7.36 4.48
N HIS A 41 -9.36 8.04 5.12
CA HIS A 41 -8.44 8.99 4.48
C HIS A 41 -7.02 8.52 4.69
N PHE A 42 -6.26 8.38 3.59
CA PHE A 42 -4.87 7.94 3.67
C PHE A 42 -3.95 9.14 3.76
N GLN A 43 -3.22 9.22 4.87
CA GLN A 43 -2.25 10.28 5.11
C GLN A 43 -0.84 9.76 4.82
N PRO A 44 0.02 10.59 4.21
CA PRO A 44 1.35 10.12 3.82
C PRO A 44 2.28 9.98 5.01
N PHE A 45 3.08 8.94 4.99
CA PHE A 45 4.26 8.77 5.84
C PHE A 45 5.35 8.11 5.01
N GLU A 46 6.54 8.68 5.02
CA GLU A 46 7.68 8.10 4.31
C GLU A 46 8.60 7.42 5.31
N LEU A 47 8.69 6.09 5.22
CA LEU A 47 9.63 5.33 6.05
C LEU A 47 11.08 5.69 5.72
N ASN A 48 11.33 6.01 4.46
CA ASN A 48 12.67 6.25 3.96
C ASN A 48 12.72 7.51 3.08
N PRO A 49 12.54 8.72 3.68
CA PRO A 49 12.44 9.95 2.89
C PRO A 49 13.73 10.33 2.16
N GLN A 50 14.87 9.76 2.57
CA GLN A 50 16.17 10.03 1.96
C GLN A 50 16.55 9.02 0.89
N MET A 51 15.67 8.06 0.59
CA MET A 51 15.93 7.04 -0.43
C MET A 51 16.10 7.69 -1.80
N GLY A 52 17.21 7.35 -2.48
CA GLY A 52 17.47 7.84 -3.82
C GLY A 52 16.54 7.22 -4.87
N PRO A 53 16.55 7.78 -6.10
CA PRO A 53 15.64 7.30 -7.15
C PRO A 53 15.90 5.86 -7.60
N GLU A 54 17.12 5.35 -7.41
CA GLU A 54 17.46 3.97 -7.75
C GLU A 54 17.00 2.95 -6.70
N GLY A 55 16.60 3.43 -5.53
CA GLY A 55 16.26 2.56 -4.42
C GLY A 55 17.48 1.88 -3.80
N GLN A 56 17.24 0.86 -2.99
CA GLN A 56 18.30 0.10 -2.32
C GLN A 56 17.89 -1.37 -2.23
N ASP A 57 18.86 -2.27 -2.35
CA ASP A 57 18.62 -3.69 -2.12
C ASP A 57 17.98 -3.91 -0.75
N ILE A 58 16.93 -4.73 -0.69
CA ILE A 58 16.16 -4.89 0.54
C ILE A 58 16.97 -5.52 1.68
N GLY A 59 17.85 -6.46 1.36
CA GLY A 59 18.71 -7.08 2.37
C GLY A 59 19.67 -6.09 3.00
N GLU A 60 20.33 -5.28 2.17
CA GLU A 60 21.21 -4.21 2.64
C GLU A 60 20.43 -3.20 3.50
N HIS A 61 19.27 -2.80 3.03
CA HIS A 61 18.44 -1.83 3.74
C HIS A 61 18.04 -2.30 5.13
N LEU A 62 17.59 -3.54 5.25
CA LEU A 62 17.16 -4.11 6.52
C LEU A 62 18.33 -4.27 7.48
N GLN A 63 19.51 -4.61 6.96
CA GLN A 63 20.73 -4.71 7.77
C GLN A 63 21.14 -3.33 8.31
N GLU A 64 21.18 -2.32 7.44
CA GLU A 64 21.59 -0.97 7.83
C GLU A 64 20.61 -0.31 8.79
N LYS A 65 19.33 -0.44 8.53
CA LYS A 65 18.30 0.27 9.30
C LYS A 65 17.94 -0.44 10.60
N TYR A 66 17.89 -1.77 10.60
CA TYR A 66 17.41 -2.56 11.73
C TYR A 66 18.42 -3.55 12.28
N GLY A 67 19.58 -3.69 11.65
CA GLY A 67 20.58 -4.68 12.04
C GLY A 67 20.11 -6.12 11.84
N ALA A 68 19.15 -6.34 10.92
CA ALA A 68 18.58 -7.67 10.70
C ALA A 68 19.57 -8.59 9.96
N THR A 69 19.71 -9.82 10.47
CA THR A 69 20.47 -10.86 9.76
C THR A 69 19.61 -11.44 8.62
N PRO A 70 20.24 -12.11 7.63
CA PRO A 70 19.46 -12.76 6.56
C PRO A 70 18.43 -13.74 7.07
N GLU A 71 18.74 -14.48 8.15
CA GLU A 71 17.81 -15.44 8.76
C GLU A 71 16.63 -14.73 9.41
N GLN A 72 16.87 -13.62 10.12
CA GLN A 72 15.80 -12.82 10.71
C GLN A 72 14.89 -12.24 9.64
N SER A 73 15.48 -11.72 8.58
CA SER A 73 14.73 -11.16 7.46
C SER A 73 13.85 -12.22 6.79
N GLN A 74 14.37 -13.44 6.62
CA GLN A 74 13.60 -14.54 6.04
C GLN A 74 12.42 -14.93 6.91
N LYS A 75 12.62 -15.04 8.22
CA LYS A 75 11.53 -15.34 9.17
C LYS A 75 10.46 -14.27 9.14
N ASN A 76 10.87 -13.00 9.09
CA ASN A 76 9.94 -11.87 9.04
C ASN A 76 9.12 -11.90 7.75
N ARG A 77 9.76 -12.18 6.60
CA ARG A 77 9.05 -12.29 5.32
C ARG A 77 8.02 -13.41 5.36
N GLU A 78 8.38 -14.55 5.91
CA GLU A 78 7.46 -15.69 6.03
C GLU A 78 6.26 -15.34 6.92
N ALA A 79 6.50 -14.67 8.05
CA ALA A 79 5.45 -14.26 8.97
C ALA A 79 4.51 -13.24 8.31
N ILE A 80 5.06 -12.26 7.61
CA ILE A 80 4.29 -11.25 6.89
C ILE A 80 3.43 -11.90 5.80
N ALA A 81 4.01 -12.78 5.02
CA ALA A 81 3.29 -13.48 3.95
C ALA A 81 2.14 -14.31 4.50
N ALA A 82 2.35 -15.01 5.61
CA ALA A 82 1.32 -15.80 6.27
C ALA A 82 0.18 -14.93 6.80
N ARG A 83 0.51 -13.82 7.43
CA ARG A 83 -0.49 -12.86 7.93
C ARG A 83 -1.31 -12.27 6.79
N GLY A 84 -0.65 -11.89 5.71
CA GLY A 84 -1.33 -11.38 4.53
C GLY A 84 -2.28 -12.38 3.93
N ALA A 85 -1.83 -13.62 3.75
CA ALA A 85 -2.64 -14.69 3.20
C ALA A 85 -3.90 -14.95 4.03
N ALA A 86 -3.76 -14.92 5.37
CA ALA A 86 -4.90 -15.06 6.27
C ALA A 86 -5.93 -13.94 6.11
N LEU A 87 -5.50 -12.77 5.66
CA LEU A 87 -6.34 -11.59 5.43
C LEU A 87 -6.74 -11.42 3.96
N GLY A 88 -6.37 -12.35 3.10
CA GLY A 88 -6.72 -12.31 1.68
C GLY A 88 -5.80 -11.46 0.80
N PHE A 89 -4.60 -11.11 1.28
CA PHE A 89 -3.63 -10.37 0.49
C PHE A 89 -2.41 -11.23 0.17
N THR A 90 -1.99 -11.25 -1.10
CA THR A 90 -0.84 -12.03 -1.57
C THR A 90 0.44 -11.21 -1.53
N PHE A 91 1.36 -11.61 -0.65
CA PHE A 91 2.72 -11.08 -0.64
C PHE A 91 3.63 -12.01 -1.44
N SER A 92 4.14 -11.54 -2.57
CA SER A 92 5.15 -12.26 -3.37
C SER A 92 6.53 -11.70 -3.01
N MET A 93 7.03 -12.10 -1.85
CA MET A 93 8.23 -11.49 -1.25
C MET A 93 9.51 -11.78 -2.07
N ASP A 94 9.51 -12.82 -2.87
CA ASP A 94 10.58 -13.13 -3.80
C ASP A 94 10.68 -12.12 -4.95
N LYS A 95 9.58 -11.47 -5.29
CA LYS A 95 9.54 -10.42 -6.32
C LYS A 95 9.93 -9.05 -5.78
N ARG A 96 9.82 -8.87 -4.48
CA ARG A 96 10.15 -7.61 -3.82
C ARG A 96 11.63 -7.60 -3.45
N SER A 97 12.46 -7.07 -4.33
CA SER A 97 13.93 -7.11 -4.17
C SER A 97 14.53 -5.79 -3.67
N ARG A 98 13.82 -4.69 -3.78
CA ARG A 98 14.34 -3.36 -3.45
C ARG A 98 13.35 -2.54 -2.65
N ILE A 99 13.89 -1.60 -1.86
CA ILE A 99 13.12 -0.52 -1.23
C ILE A 99 13.26 0.70 -2.13
N TYR A 100 12.15 1.36 -2.40
CA TYR A 100 12.09 2.52 -3.29
C TYR A 100 11.63 3.76 -2.57
N ASN A 101 11.89 4.93 -3.16
CA ASN A 101 11.34 6.19 -2.68
C ASN A 101 9.84 6.25 -3.01
N THR A 102 9.01 6.63 -2.03
CA THR A 102 7.56 6.62 -2.19
C THR A 102 6.93 8.02 -2.27
N PHE A 103 7.75 9.06 -2.39
CA PHE A 103 7.28 10.44 -2.40
C PHE A 103 6.25 10.70 -3.51
N ASP A 104 6.55 10.30 -4.74
CA ASP A 104 5.64 10.54 -5.87
C ASP A 104 4.36 9.71 -5.75
N ALA A 105 4.44 8.50 -5.19
CA ALA A 105 3.25 7.71 -4.91
C ALA A 105 2.33 8.44 -3.93
N HIS A 106 2.88 9.06 -2.90
CA HIS A 106 2.11 9.84 -1.94
C HIS A 106 1.50 11.10 -2.56
N ARG A 107 2.24 11.76 -3.44
CA ARG A 107 1.70 12.91 -4.18
C ARG A 107 0.49 12.50 -5.00
N LEU A 108 0.57 11.37 -5.68
CA LEU A 108 -0.54 10.85 -6.48
C LEU A 108 -1.74 10.46 -5.60
N LEU A 109 -1.48 9.86 -4.45
CA LEU A 109 -2.52 9.51 -3.47
C LEU A 109 -3.24 10.75 -2.94
N HIS A 110 -2.50 11.82 -2.70
CA HIS A 110 -3.09 13.09 -2.26
C HIS A 110 -4.03 13.65 -3.33
N TRP A 111 -3.58 13.66 -4.58
CA TRP A 111 -4.41 14.08 -5.71
C TRP A 111 -5.65 13.17 -5.85
N ALA A 112 -5.47 11.87 -5.68
CA ALA A 112 -6.56 10.89 -5.79
C ALA A 112 -7.65 11.10 -4.74
N GLU A 113 -7.30 11.63 -3.56
CA GLU A 113 -8.29 11.96 -2.53
C GLU A 113 -9.29 12.98 -3.07
N GLU A 114 -8.80 14.02 -3.74
CA GLU A 114 -9.64 15.04 -4.35
C GLU A 114 -10.56 14.48 -5.43
N LYS A 115 -10.15 13.41 -6.09
CA LYS A 115 -10.92 12.75 -7.16
C LYS A 115 -11.80 11.60 -6.67
N GLY A 116 -11.76 11.30 -5.37
CA GLY A 116 -12.58 10.25 -4.79
C GLY A 116 -12.12 8.83 -5.11
N VAL A 117 -10.86 8.64 -5.55
CA VAL A 117 -10.32 7.33 -5.93
C VAL A 117 -9.14 6.90 -5.06
N GLN A 118 -8.90 7.57 -3.95
CA GLN A 118 -7.72 7.31 -3.11
C GLN A 118 -7.67 5.89 -2.55
N PRO A 119 -8.74 5.32 -1.97
CA PRO A 119 -8.66 3.95 -1.43
C PRO A 119 -8.32 2.92 -2.51
N ALA A 120 -8.95 3.03 -3.68
CA ALA A 120 -8.68 2.12 -4.79
C ALA A 120 -7.25 2.25 -5.30
N LEU A 121 -6.72 3.48 -5.38
CA LEU A 121 -5.33 3.71 -5.78
C LEU A 121 -4.36 3.13 -4.75
N LYS A 122 -4.63 3.29 -3.46
CA LYS A 122 -3.79 2.71 -2.40
C LYS A 122 -3.70 1.19 -2.53
N GLU A 123 -4.84 0.54 -2.77
CA GLU A 123 -4.89 -0.91 -3.01
C GLU A 123 -4.05 -1.32 -4.23
N ALA A 124 -4.19 -0.56 -5.33
CA ALA A 124 -3.44 -0.83 -6.55
C ALA A 124 -1.93 -0.68 -6.34
N LEU A 125 -1.50 0.32 -5.58
CA LEU A 125 -0.09 0.54 -5.27
C LEU A 125 0.47 -0.58 -4.39
N PHE A 126 -0.27 -1.01 -3.38
CA PHE A 126 0.14 -2.14 -2.55
C PHE A 126 0.32 -3.40 -3.40
N THR A 127 -0.64 -3.69 -4.27
CA THR A 127 -0.59 -4.85 -5.15
C THR A 127 0.59 -4.77 -6.12
N ALA A 128 0.80 -3.61 -6.74
CA ALA A 128 1.90 -3.42 -7.68
C ALA A 128 3.25 -3.71 -7.03
N TYR A 129 3.47 -3.21 -5.84
CA TYR A 129 4.76 -3.38 -5.16
C TYR A 129 4.90 -4.76 -4.50
N PHE A 130 3.93 -5.18 -3.71
CA PHE A 130 4.07 -6.39 -2.87
C PHE A 130 3.67 -7.68 -3.57
N THR A 131 2.76 -7.62 -4.52
CA THR A 131 2.31 -8.80 -5.28
C THR A 131 3.07 -8.95 -6.58
N ASP A 132 3.23 -7.84 -7.31
CA ASP A 132 3.80 -7.86 -8.67
C ASP A 132 5.28 -7.49 -8.71
N GLY A 133 5.84 -6.96 -7.63
CA GLY A 133 7.26 -6.60 -7.56
C GLY A 133 7.63 -5.38 -8.38
N GLN A 134 6.67 -4.49 -8.63
CA GLN A 134 6.89 -3.29 -9.44
C GLN A 134 7.40 -2.14 -8.59
N ASP A 135 8.03 -1.17 -9.25
CA ASP A 135 8.67 -0.01 -8.61
C ASP A 135 7.65 1.13 -8.42
N PRO A 136 7.26 1.46 -7.17
CA PRO A 136 6.28 2.53 -6.92
C PRO A 136 6.85 3.94 -7.09
N SER A 137 8.12 4.08 -7.41
CA SER A 137 8.72 5.36 -7.79
C SER A 137 8.67 5.60 -9.30
N ASN A 138 8.38 4.57 -10.08
CA ASN A 138 8.34 4.64 -11.54
C ASN A 138 7.00 5.24 -11.99
N HIS A 139 7.06 6.32 -12.74
CA HIS A 139 5.87 7.03 -13.17
C HIS A 139 4.94 6.20 -14.06
N GLU A 140 5.47 5.30 -14.87
CA GLU A 140 4.65 4.41 -15.68
C GLU A 140 3.86 3.44 -14.82
N VAL A 141 4.45 2.94 -13.72
CA VAL A 141 3.77 2.08 -12.77
C VAL A 141 2.66 2.86 -12.06
N LEU A 142 2.95 4.11 -11.65
CA LEU A 142 1.96 4.97 -11.00
C LEU A 142 0.78 5.25 -11.92
N VAL A 143 1.05 5.56 -13.19
CA VAL A 143 -0.01 5.80 -14.18
C VAL A 143 -0.87 4.55 -14.37
N ARG A 144 -0.26 3.39 -14.48
CA ARG A 144 -1.03 2.13 -14.62
C ARG A 144 -1.90 1.85 -13.40
N CYS A 145 -1.38 2.09 -12.20
CA CYS A 145 -2.17 1.95 -10.98
C CYS A 145 -3.36 2.89 -10.99
N LEU A 146 -3.16 4.13 -11.42
CA LEU A 146 -4.22 5.12 -11.51
C LEU A 146 -5.28 4.71 -12.53
N LEU A 147 -4.87 4.18 -13.68
CA LEU A 147 -5.80 3.73 -14.72
C LEU A 147 -6.71 2.60 -14.24
N TYR A 148 -6.22 1.72 -13.37
CA TYR A 148 -7.05 0.65 -12.79
C TYR A 148 -8.12 1.19 -11.85
N THR A 149 -7.94 2.40 -11.33
CA THR A 149 -8.83 2.97 -10.33
C THR A 149 -9.72 4.07 -10.88
N SER A 150 -9.39 4.60 -12.05
CA SER A 150 -10.17 5.63 -12.72
C SER A 150 -11.37 5.02 -13.42
N PRO A 151 -12.50 5.75 -13.55
CA PRO A 151 -13.59 5.31 -14.40
C PRO A 151 -13.07 5.08 -15.82
N SER A 152 -13.63 4.11 -16.53
CA SER A 152 -13.26 3.89 -17.92
C SER A 152 -13.58 5.17 -18.73
N PRO A 153 -12.92 5.40 -19.87
CA PRO A 153 -13.24 6.55 -20.70
C PRO A 153 -14.73 6.63 -21.06
N ARG A 154 -15.39 5.47 -21.19
CA ARG A 154 -16.83 5.40 -21.45
C ARG A 154 -17.62 5.95 -20.25
N ASP A 155 -17.28 5.54 -19.03
CA ASP A 155 -17.95 6.01 -17.82
C ASP A 155 -17.68 7.48 -17.59
N ALA A 156 -16.47 7.93 -17.84
CA ALA A 156 -16.10 9.33 -17.71
C ALA A 156 -16.89 10.24 -18.65
N THR A 157 -17.19 9.77 -19.86
CA THR A 157 -17.99 10.53 -20.82
C THR A 157 -19.46 10.60 -20.45
N LEU A 158 -19.96 9.64 -19.69
CA LEU A 158 -21.36 9.59 -19.27
C LEU A 158 -21.60 10.39 -17.98
N SER A 159 -20.57 10.68 -17.24
CA SER A 159 -20.66 11.47 -16.03
C SER A 159 -20.38 12.93 -16.27
#